data_8ce68c9693f73b0b16cfaf990a3151c8
#
_entry.id   8ce68c9693f73b0b16cfaf990a3151c8
#
_cell.length_a   1.000
_cell.length_b   1.000
_cell.length_c   1.000
_cell.angle_alpha   90.00
_cell.angle_beta   90.00
_cell.angle_gamma   90.00
#
_symmetry.space_group_name_H-M   'P 1'
#
loop_
_entity.id
_entity.type
_entity.pdbx_description
1 polymer ?
#
loop_
_entity_poly.entity_id
_entity_poly.type
_entity_poly.pdbx_seq_one_letter_code
_entity_poly.pdbx_strand_id
1 'polypeptide(L)'
;MFLVAKFTCSYNEWKSVYDGDLELRKTFMKDDLVGKVDEHTAMIKATITDPEKMEKVMADRISQIAPKLGLEHDMYTLTKIESN
;
A
#
# COMPACT_ATOMS: atom_id res chain seq x y z
N MET A 1 -2.59 8.36 4.96
CA MET A 1 -2.63 6.89 5.08
C MET A 1 -1.25 6.35 5.39
N PHE A 2 -1.19 5.43 6.28
CA PHE A 2 0.01 4.66 6.56
C PHE A 2 -0.33 3.17 6.42
N LEU A 3 0.39 2.45 5.58
CA LEU A 3 0.13 1.05 5.28
C LEU A 3 1.36 0.21 5.56
N VAL A 4 1.18 -0.91 6.26
CA VAL A 4 2.21 -1.93 6.39
C VAL A 4 1.79 -3.11 5.52
N ALA A 5 2.60 -3.43 4.52
CA ALA A 5 2.38 -4.56 3.64
C ALA A 5 3.30 -5.70 4.04
N LYS A 6 2.73 -6.87 4.29
CA LYS A 6 3.48 -8.10 4.57
C LYS A 6 3.20 -9.09 3.46
N PHE A 7 4.24 -9.79 3.01
CA PHE A 7 4.12 -10.72 1.89
C PHE A 7 5.10 -11.88 2.03
N THR A 8 4.74 -13.02 1.44
CA THR A 8 5.60 -14.21 1.47
C THR A 8 6.59 -14.24 0.32
N CYS A 9 6.32 -13.51 -0.77
CA CYS A 9 7.28 -13.33 -1.86
C CYS A 9 8.43 -12.41 -1.44
N SER A 10 9.43 -12.24 -2.31
CA SER A 10 10.52 -11.31 -2.05
C SER A 10 10.05 -9.85 -2.14
N TYR A 11 10.78 -8.95 -1.49
CA TYR A 11 10.53 -7.52 -1.60
C TYR A 11 10.55 -7.06 -3.06
N ASN A 12 11.51 -7.54 -3.85
CA ASN A 12 11.62 -7.14 -5.25
C ASN A 12 10.42 -7.57 -6.09
N GLU A 13 9.87 -8.74 -5.84
CA GLU A 13 8.65 -9.18 -6.52
C GLU A 13 7.46 -8.31 -6.15
N TRP A 14 7.27 -8.03 -4.85
CA TRP A 14 6.22 -7.15 -4.39
C TRP A 14 6.37 -5.74 -4.97
N LYS A 15 7.58 -5.18 -4.92
CA LYS A 15 7.85 -3.83 -5.42
C LYS A 15 7.59 -3.71 -6.91
N SER A 16 7.89 -4.76 -7.67
CA SER A 16 7.61 -4.80 -9.11
C SER A 16 6.11 -4.70 -9.39
N VAL A 17 5.29 -5.41 -8.63
CA VAL A 17 3.82 -5.33 -8.76
C VAL A 17 3.34 -3.95 -8.33
N TYR A 18 3.85 -3.43 -7.22
CA TYR A 18 3.52 -2.10 -6.73
C TYR A 18 3.84 -1.01 -7.77
N ASP A 19 5.02 -1.05 -8.37
CA ASP A 19 5.42 -0.10 -9.40
C ASP A 19 4.60 -0.24 -10.67
N GLY A 20 4.20 -1.45 -11.02
CA GLY A 20 3.35 -1.72 -12.18
C GLY A 20 1.95 -1.11 -12.05
N ASP A 21 1.47 -0.87 -10.84
CA ASP A 21 0.16 -0.29 -10.57
C ASP A 21 0.20 1.26 -10.42
N LEU A 22 1.30 1.91 -10.79
CA LEU A 22 1.48 3.35 -10.58
C LEU A 22 0.36 4.19 -11.19
N GLU A 23 -0.02 3.92 -12.43
CA GLU A 23 -1.06 4.70 -13.10
C GLU A 23 -2.43 4.51 -12.42
N LEU A 24 -2.70 3.31 -11.93
CA LEU A 24 -3.92 3.03 -11.17
C LEU A 24 -3.91 3.77 -9.84
N ARG A 25 -2.78 3.74 -9.11
CA ARG A 25 -2.65 4.41 -7.82
C ARG A 25 -2.84 5.92 -7.91
N LYS A 26 -2.37 6.55 -8.97
CA LYS A 26 -2.52 8.00 -9.18
C LYS A 26 -3.97 8.45 -9.20
N THR A 27 -4.92 7.55 -9.46
CA THR A 27 -6.33 7.90 -9.52
C THR A 27 -6.95 8.10 -8.15
N PHE A 28 -6.32 7.63 -7.07
CA PHE A 28 -6.86 7.73 -5.71
C PHE A 28 -5.83 8.12 -4.64
N MET A 29 -4.56 8.23 -4.98
CA MET A 29 -3.54 8.69 -4.03
C MET A 29 -2.43 9.47 -4.71
N LYS A 30 -1.70 10.24 -3.92
CA LYS A 30 -0.53 11.00 -4.36
C LYS A 30 0.53 11.00 -3.28
N ASP A 31 1.74 11.42 -3.64
CA ASP A 31 2.87 11.58 -2.74
C ASP A 31 3.17 10.30 -1.94
N ASP A 32 3.06 9.15 -2.61
CA ASP A 32 3.35 7.88 -1.97
C ASP A 32 4.86 7.69 -1.79
N LEU A 33 5.21 7.22 -0.60
CA LEU A 33 6.58 6.93 -0.21
C LEU A 33 6.65 5.51 0.30
N VAL A 34 7.57 4.71 -0.23
CA VAL A 34 7.76 3.31 0.14
C VAL A 34 9.06 3.14 0.88
N GLY A 35 9.00 2.46 2.03
CA GLY A 35 10.17 2.06 2.80
C GLY A 35 10.25 0.54 2.89
N LYS A 36 11.41 -0.03 2.62
CA LYS A 36 11.66 -1.45 2.85
C LYS A 36 11.97 -1.67 4.33
N VAL A 37 11.20 -2.53 4.98
CA VAL A 37 11.49 -2.95 6.37
C VAL A 37 12.40 -4.18 6.35
N ASP A 38 11.99 -5.22 5.60
CA ASP A 38 12.77 -6.43 5.36
C ASP A 38 12.32 -7.08 4.04
N GLU A 39 12.79 -8.29 3.75
CA GLU A 39 12.45 -8.99 2.50
C GLU A 39 10.95 -9.31 2.36
N HIS A 40 10.20 -9.26 3.45
CA HIS A 40 8.78 -9.63 3.46
C HIS A 40 7.88 -8.54 4.02
N THR A 41 8.41 -7.32 4.20
CA THR A 41 7.65 -6.23 4.79
C THR A 41 8.03 -4.89 4.18
N ALA A 42 7.04 -4.11 3.79
CA ALA A 42 7.22 -2.75 3.32
C ALA A 42 6.26 -1.81 4.04
N MET A 43 6.64 -0.55 4.14
CA MET A 43 5.81 0.50 4.71
C MET A 43 5.52 1.53 3.63
N ILE A 44 4.28 1.99 3.57
CA ILE A 44 3.84 2.96 2.58
C ILE A 44 3.13 4.11 3.28
N LYS A 45 3.54 5.33 2.96
CA LYS A 45 2.86 6.55 3.39
C LYS A 45 2.35 7.26 2.14
N ALA A 46 1.09 7.68 2.14
CA ALA A 46 0.50 8.37 0.99
C ALA A 46 -0.63 9.29 1.42
N THR A 47 -0.92 10.27 0.56
CA THR A 47 -2.09 11.12 0.69
C THR A 47 -3.20 10.55 -0.18
N ILE A 48 -4.35 10.25 0.43
CA ILE A 48 -5.49 9.70 -0.29
C ILE A 48 -6.32 10.85 -0.85
N THR A 49 -6.50 10.85 -2.18
CA THR A 49 -7.26 11.87 -2.89
C THR A 49 -8.70 11.47 -3.15
N ASP A 50 -8.98 10.15 -3.20
CA ASP A 50 -10.32 9.61 -3.41
C ASP A 50 -10.49 8.35 -2.58
N PRO A 51 -10.96 8.46 -1.32
CA PRO A 51 -11.10 7.31 -0.43
C PRO A 51 -12.05 6.22 -0.94
N GLU A 52 -13.16 6.60 -1.56
CA GLU A 52 -14.13 5.64 -2.08
C GLU A 52 -13.54 4.82 -3.21
N LYS A 53 -12.84 5.48 -4.13
CA LYS A 53 -12.17 4.79 -5.23
C LYS A 53 -11.04 3.91 -4.73
N MET A 54 -10.28 4.38 -3.75
CA MET A 54 -9.22 3.58 -3.13
C MET A 54 -9.79 2.29 -2.57
N GLU A 55 -10.89 2.36 -1.82
CA GLU A 55 -11.51 1.19 -1.20
C GLU A 55 -11.93 0.16 -2.26
N LYS A 56 -12.57 0.61 -3.34
CA LYS A 56 -13.00 -0.27 -4.42
C LYS A 56 -11.83 -0.90 -5.16
N VAL A 57 -10.85 -0.09 -5.52
CA VAL A 57 -9.66 -0.56 -6.26
C VAL A 57 -8.84 -1.52 -5.41
N MET A 58 -8.64 -1.19 -4.14
CA MET A 58 -7.87 -2.04 -3.23
C MET A 58 -8.56 -3.38 -3.01
N ALA A 59 -9.88 -3.39 -2.78
CA ALA A 59 -10.63 -4.63 -2.61
C ALA A 59 -10.51 -5.54 -3.85
N ASP A 60 -10.67 -4.97 -5.04
CA ASP A 60 -10.57 -5.72 -6.29
C ASP A 60 -9.13 -6.20 -6.55
N ARG A 61 -8.17 -5.30 -6.45
CA ARG A 61 -6.78 -5.60 -6.76
C ARG A 61 -6.15 -6.56 -5.76
N ILE A 62 -6.44 -6.40 -4.47
CA ILE A 62 -5.92 -7.29 -3.42
C ILE A 62 -6.44 -8.71 -3.62
N SER A 63 -7.71 -8.88 -3.97
CA SER A 63 -8.25 -10.22 -4.23
C SER A 63 -7.53 -10.92 -5.39
N GLN A 64 -7.00 -10.17 -6.36
CA GLN A 64 -6.26 -10.71 -7.49
C GLN A 64 -4.81 -11.07 -7.13
N ILE A 65 -4.13 -10.25 -6.36
CA ILE A 65 -2.69 -10.39 -6.12
C ILE A 65 -2.35 -11.06 -4.78
N ALA A 66 -3.20 -10.99 -3.77
CA ALA A 66 -2.91 -11.54 -2.46
C ALA A 66 -2.56 -13.03 -2.48
N PRO A 67 -3.30 -13.89 -3.22
CA PRO A 67 -2.94 -15.31 -3.29
C PRO A 67 -1.58 -15.57 -3.92
N LYS A 68 -1.16 -14.72 -4.85
CA LYS A 68 0.12 -14.88 -5.56
C LYS A 68 1.30 -14.41 -4.73
N LEU A 69 1.12 -13.34 -3.97
CA LEU A 69 2.19 -12.70 -3.20
C LEU A 69 2.18 -13.09 -1.73
N GLY A 70 1.14 -13.79 -1.26
CA GLY A 70 0.94 -14.02 0.16
C GLY A 70 0.80 -12.71 0.91
N LEU A 71 -0.01 -11.81 0.36
CA LEU A 71 -0.06 -10.41 0.78
C LEU A 71 -1.07 -10.19 1.89
N GLU A 72 -0.66 -9.46 2.93
CA GLU A 72 -1.50 -8.96 4.01
C GLU A 72 -1.21 -7.47 4.20
N HIS A 73 -2.27 -6.69 4.40
CA HIS A 73 -2.15 -5.25 4.65
C HIS A 73 -2.70 -4.87 6.00
N ASP A 74 -1.95 -4.05 6.74
CA ASP A 74 -2.43 -3.35 7.94
C ASP A 74 -2.44 -1.86 7.64
N MET A 75 -3.62 -1.26 7.69
CA MET A 75 -3.80 0.16 7.38
C MET A 75 -3.99 0.96 8.66
N TYR A 76 -3.34 2.12 8.71
CA TYR A 76 -3.38 3.02 9.84
C TYR A 76 -3.69 4.44 9.39
N THR A 77 -4.38 5.17 10.23
CA THR A 77 -4.55 6.61 10.06
C THR A 77 -3.62 7.32 11.03
N LEU A 78 -2.79 8.20 10.50
CA LEU A 78 -1.89 9.00 11.32
C LEU A 78 -2.59 10.29 11.72
N THR A 79 -2.70 10.53 13.00
CA THR A 79 -3.27 11.75 13.55
C THR A 79 -2.15 12.54 14.24
N LYS A 80 -2.04 13.82 13.87
CA LYS A 80 -1.07 14.69 14.52
C LYS A 80 -1.45 14.88 15.97
N ILE A 81 -0.52 14.58 16.86
CA ILE A 81 -0.69 14.83 18.29
C ILE A 81 -0.26 16.27 18.54
N GLU A 82 -1.19 17.09 19.04
CA GLU A 82 -0.88 18.43 19.49
C GLU A 82 -0.47 18.37 20.95
N SER A 83 0.74 18.81 21.23
CA SER A 83 1.22 18.94 22.59
C SER A 83 1.01 20.38 23.06
N ASN A 84 0.48 20.50 24.23
CA ASN A 84 0.29 21.79 24.86
C ASN A 84 1.57 22.24 25.56
#